data_c7dadbffc89b91454ca333f08769dffe
#
_entry.id   c7dadbffc89b91454ca333f08769dffe
#
_cell.length_a   1.000
_cell.length_b   1.000
_cell.length_c   1.000
_cell.angle_alpha   90.00
_cell.angle_beta   90.00
_cell.angle_gamma   90.00
#
_symmetry.space_group_name_H-M   'P 1'
#
loop_
_entity.id
_entity.type
_entity.pdbx_description
1 polymer ?
#
loop_
_entity_poly.entity_id
_entity_poly.type
_entity_poly.pdbx_seq_one_letter_code
_entity_poly.pdbx_strand_id
1 'polypeptide(L)'
;MCLPSLKDELFQSNNEPYSTLKSDNVKNIIKNNQDVQHFLNEYKNAFNGFEDYLKSILIDGVETLNVAKTEEIISSEIFNRLKNIPLINQYEAYQYLNDEWNTISGDVEIIQTEGFDATKVVDPNMVIKKKDNKEVEVQEGWIGHILPFSLVQDCYLKDEVQELRKKESRLSEINAEYGDFMDSLSDDDKQRLLNDDNTAFVAKEVGVVYKEILNDIKTPEIKILQSYLEISKTSDKRDFIANHSEIDWNVMDSCKNGTYGKTVVSKYIDSIKSKVVFTERSYEDIVVSVNKLIEEEKKLKKEVKEKAYTLHKKTKDIIENLSHEKIVNVLKLKWFEPLMNSFNDLPIKLLSDFESKIDELSKKYETTYSDLEQEISKTE
;
A
#
# COMPACT_ATOMS: atom_id res chain seq x y z
N MET A 1 -15.59 40.64 12.22
CA MET A 1 -15.70 39.56 11.22
C MET A 1 -14.28 39.32 10.72
N CYS A 2 -13.74 38.12 10.88
CA CYS A 2 -12.32 37.88 10.59
C CYS A 2 -11.96 37.75 9.11
N LEU A 3 -12.97 37.52 8.24
CA LEU A 3 -12.80 37.35 6.79
C LEU A 3 -13.86 38.19 6.03
N PRO A 4 -13.77 39.52 6.04
CA PRO A 4 -14.82 40.36 5.45
C PRO A 4 -14.92 40.21 3.92
N SER A 5 -13.80 40.08 3.22
CA SER A 5 -13.81 39.94 1.76
C SER A 5 -14.41 38.59 1.32
N LEU A 6 -14.26 37.51 2.11
CA LEU A 6 -14.85 36.22 1.83
C LEU A 6 -16.38 36.29 1.87
N LYS A 7 -16.94 37.03 2.83
CA LYS A 7 -18.40 37.24 2.88
C LYS A 7 -18.90 37.91 1.60
N ASP A 8 -18.20 38.96 1.17
CA ASP A 8 -18.61 39.75 0.00
C ASP A 8 -18.44 38.96 -1.31
N GLU A 9 -17.51 38.02 -1.37
CA GLU A 9 -17.33 37.14 -2.53
C GLU A 9 -18.35 36.01 -2.58
N LEU A 10 -18.73 35.43 -1.41
CA LEU A 10 -19.66 34.32 -1.33
C LEU A 10 -21.11 34.75 -1.44
N PHE A 11 -21.48 35.89 -0.84
CA PHE A 11 -22.89 36.30 -0.70
C PHE A 11 -23.17 37.62 -1.38
N GLN A 12 -24.35 37.74 -1.97
CA GLN A 12 -24.91 39.01 -2.41
C GLN A 12 -25.98 39.45 -1.41
N SER A 13 -25.90 40.71 -1.01
CA SER A 13 -26.96 41.35 -0.24
C SER A 13 -27.98 41.96 -1.23
N ASN A 14 -29.11 41.32 -1.33
CA ASN A 14 -30.29 41.92 -2.00
C ASN A 14 -30.96 42.86 -0.99
N ASN A 15 -31.82 43.77 -1.41
CA ASN A 15 -32.57 44.65 -0.49
C ASN A 15 -33.53 43.90 0.45
N GLU A 16 -33.32 42.60 0.61
CA GLU A 16 -34.08 41.66 1.42
C GLU A 16 -33.33 41.33 2.71
N PRO A 17 -34.02 40.88 3.77
CA PRO A 17 -33.35 40.56 5.06
C PRO A 17 -32.41 39.35 5.05
N TYR A 18 -32.26 38.68 3.92
CA TYR A 18 -31.38 37.54 3.73
C TYR A 18 -30.39 37.74 2.58
N SER A 19 -29.27 37.05 2.63
CA SER A 19 -28.23 37.05 1.61
C SER A 19 -28.29 35.74 0.81
N THR A 20 -28.15 35.83 -0.52
CA THR A 20 -28.11 34.65 -1.40
C THR A 20 -26.67 34.32 -1.78
N LEU A 21 -26.39 33.05 -2.02
CA LEU A 21 -25.08 32.59 -2.47
C LEU A 21 -24.86 33.04 -3.93
N LYS A 22 -23.69 33.60 -4.23
CA LYS A 22 -23.37 34.10 -5.57
C LYS A 22 -23.00 33.00 -6.56
N SER A 23 -22.48 31.88 -6.07
CA SER A 23 -21.96 30.79 -6.91
C SER A 23 -21.95 29.47 -6.16
N ASP A 24 -22.24 28.39 -6.86
CA ASP A 24 -22.14 27.02 -6.34
C ASP A 24 -20.69 26.55 -6.15
N ASN A 25 -19.70 27.32 -6.63
CA ASN A 25 -18.28 26.98 -6.54
C ASN A 25 -17.61 27.56 -5.27
N VAL A 26 -18.25 27.31 -4.12
CA VAL A 26 -17.82 27.79 -2.79
C VAL A 26 -16.36 27.44 -2.51
N LYS A 27 -15.95 26.20 -2.80
CA LYS A 27 -14.59 25.71 -2.56
C LYS A 27 -13.51 26.54 -3.24
N ASN A 28 -13.69 26.90 -4.50
CA ASN A 28 -12.72 27.71 -5.23
C ASN A 28 -12.69 29.17 -4.75
N ILE A 29 -13.85 29.70 -4.35
CA ILE A 29 -13.92 31.06 -3.77
C ILE A 29 -13.13 31.08 -2.46
N ILE A 30 -13.39 30.15 -1.55
CA ILE A 30 -12.66 30.05 -0.27
C ILE A 30 -11.17 29.89 -0.52
N LYS A 31 -10.76 28.98 -1.39
CA LYS A 31 -9.36 28.71 -1.69
C LYS A 31 -8.60 29.91 -2.24
N ASN A 32 -9.24 30.76 -3.07
CA ASN A 32 -8.59 31.88 -3.75
C ASN A 32 -8.76 33.21 -3.03
N ASN A 33 -9.61 33.28 -2.00
CA ASN A 33 -9.88 34.52 -1.28
C ASN A 33 -8.64 35.04 -0.55
N GLN A 34 -8.39 36.36 -0.63
CA GLN A 34 -7.19 36.98 -0.05
C GLN A 34 -7.16 36.91 1.47
N ASP A 35 -8.29 37.08 2.15
CA ASP A 35 -8.32 36.99 3.62
C ASP A 35 -8.05 35.56 4.09
N VAL A 36 -8.53 34.57 3.36
CA VAL A 36 -8.26 33.15 3.64
C VAL A 36 -6.79 32.83 3.44
N GLN A 37 -6.19 33.32 2.34
CA GLN A 37 -4.77 33.13 2.09
C GLN A 37 -3.90 33.84 3.13
N HIS A 38 -4.29 35.03 3.57
CA HIS A 38 -3.61 35.76 4.65
C HIS A 38 -3.69 34.96 5.96
N PHE A 39 -4.88 34.47 6.34
CA PHE A 39 -5.09 33.63 7.52
C PHE A 39 -4.21 32.38 7.49
N LEU A 40 -4.17 31.65 6.36
CA LEU A 40 -3.35 30.44 6.21
C LEU A 40 -1.84 30.76 6.35
N ASN A 41 -1.39 31.91 5.81
CA ASN A 41 -0.01 32.34 5.93
C ASN A 41 0.33 32.74 7.37
N GLU A 42 -0.53 33.48 8.07
CA GLU A 42 -0.35 33.82 9.49
C GLU A 42 -0.27 32.56 10.35
N TYR A 43 -1.17 31.61 10.12
CA TYR A 43 -1.16 30.34 10.82
C TYR A 43 0.15 29.56 10.59
N LYS A 44 0.57 29.42 9.33
CA LYS A 44 1.84 28.76 8.98
C LYS A 44 3.03 29.44 9.64
N ASN A 45 3.06 30.77 9.64
CA ASN A 45 4.12 31.55 10.25
C ASN A 45 4.17 31.39 11.78
N ALA A 46 3.02 31.17 12.43
CA ALA A 46 2.96 30.92 13.88
C ALA A 46 3.74 29.66 14.28
N PHE A 47 3.80 28.65 13.42
CA PHE A 47 4.55 27.41 13.66
C PHE A 47 5.97 27.39 13.07
N ASN A 48 6.43 28.48 12.46
CA ASN A 48 7.83 28.57 12.00
C ASN A 48 8.79 28.33 13.17
N GLY A 49 9.77 27.44 12.96
CA GLY A 49 10.78 27.06 13.96
C GLY A 49 10.23 26.26 15.16
N PHE A 50 8.96 25.82 15.13
CA PHE A 50 8.41 25.01 16.22
C PHE A 50 9.04 23.64 16.31
N GLU A 51 9.37 23.01 15.18
CA GLU A 51 10.11 21.73 15.17
C GLU A 51 11.50 21.86 15.78
N ASP A 52 12.22 22.94 15.49
CA ASP A 52 13.53 23.21 16.10
C ASP A 52 13.41 23.46 17.62
N TYR A 53 12.34 24.14 18.03
CA TYR A 53 12.00 24.32 19.44
C TYR A 53 11.75 22.98 20.13
N LEU A 54 10.92 22.10 19.54
CA LEU A 54 10.69 20.75 20.06
C LEU A 54 11.99 19.95 20.14
N LYS A 55 12.83 20.00 19.10
CA LYS A 55 14.12 19.34 19.09
C LYS A 55 15.00 19.80 20.25
N SER A 56 15.11 21.10 20.50
CA SER A 56 15.94 21.63 21.56
C SER A 56 15.52 21.16 22.96
N ILE A 57 14.22 20.94 23.17
CA ILE A 57 13.68 20.50 24.47
C ILE A 57 13.70 18.97 24.57
N LEU A 58 13.13 18.28 23.60
CA LEU A 58 12.82 16.85 23.70
C LEU A 58 13.99 15.96 23.30
N ILE A 59 14.89 16.42 22.43
CA ILE A 59 16.05 15.63 21.99
C ILE A 59 17.32 16.15 22.64
N ASP A 60 17.65 17.43 22.45
CA ASP A 60 18.90 17.97 22.97
C ASP A 60 18.89 18.08 24.51
N GLY A 61 17.71 18.23 25.12
CA GLY A 61 17.48 18.29 26.57
C GLY A 61 17.02 16.98 27.23
N VAL A 62 16.94 15.88 26.48
CA VAL A 62 16.26 14.63 26.88
C VAL A 62 16.72 14.09 28.25
N GLU A 63 18.00 14.15 28.56
CA GLU A 63 18.57 13.59 29.79
C GLU A 63 18.11 14.29 31.07
N THR A 64 17.72 15.57 30.99
CA THR A 64 17.45 16.42 32.16
C THR A 64 16.03 16.97 32.24
N LEU A 65 15.23 16.77 31.17
CA LEU A 65 13.87 17.29 31.16
C LEU A 65 12.96 16.59 32.19
N ASN A 66 11.99 17.32 32.70
CA ASN A 66 10.94 16.78 33.53
C ASN A 66 9.69 16.57 32.66
N VAL A 67 9.29 15.32 32.42
CA VAL A 67 8.21 14.94 31.48
C VAL A 67 6.94 15.76 31.68
N ALA A 68 6.39 15.80 32.92
CA ALA A 68 5.15 16.52 33.21
C ALA A 68 5.26 18.05 33.01
N LYS A 69 6.37 18.66 33.44
CA LYS A 69 6.61 20.10 33.23
C LYS A 69 6.87 20.42 31.76
N THR A 70 7.48 19.54 31.04
CA THR A 70 7.79 19.74 29.62
C THR A 70 6.52 19.74 28.77
N GLU A 71 5.56 18.87 29.07
CA GLU A 71 4.24 18.93 28.45
C GLU A 71 3.56 20.30 28.66
N GLU A 72 3.58 20.80 29.88
CA GLU A 72 3.01 22.13 30.22
C GLU A 72 3.72 23.26 29.47
N ILE A 73 5.06 23.19 29.36
CA ILE A 73 5.86 24.19 28.63
C ILE A 73 5.50 24.18 27.13
N ILE A 74 5.45 23.01 26.50
CA ILE A 74 5.11 22.87 25.08
C ILE A 74 3.65 23.30 24.84
N SER A 75 2.72 22.92 25.70
CA SER A 75 1.32 23.37 25.64
C SER A 75 1.21 24.87 25.69
N SER A 76 1.91 25.50 26.66
CA SER A 76 1.94 26.96 26.81
C SER A 76 2.51 27.65 25.56
N GLU A 77 3.53 27.08 24.93
CA GLU A 77 4.10 27.60 23.69
C GLU A 77 3.09 27.48 22.53
N ILE A 78 2.37 26.38 22.39
CA ILE A 78 1.30 26.21 21.38
C ILE A 78 0.22 27.28 21.58
N PHE A 79 -0.25 27.49 22.82
CA PHE A 79 -1.24 28.53 23.12
C PHE A 79 -0.70 29.93 22.80
N ASN A 80 0.56 30.23 23.12
CA ASN A 80 1.17 31.52 22.80
C ASN A 80 1.26 31.77 21.29
N ARG A 81 1.64 30.79 20.50
CA ARG A 81 1.72 30.87 19.04
C ARG A 81 0.36 31.10 18.38
N LEU A 82 -0.67 30.48 18.92
CA LEU A 82 -2.04 30.55 18.40
C LEU A 82 -2.86 31.72 18.98
N LYS A 83 -2.36 32.43 19.97
CA LYS A 83 -3.10 33.48 20.71
C LYS A 83 -3.72 34.55 19.81
N ASN A 84 -3.06 34.91 18.73
CA ASN A 84 -3.48 35.98 17.81
C ASN A 84 -4.04 35.41 16.50
N ILE A 85 -4.12 34.11 16.33
CA ILE A 85 -4.66 33.49 15.13
C ILE A 85 -6.16 33.35 15.29
N PRO A 86 -6.97 34.06 14.51
CA PRO A 86 -8.42 33.97 14.61
C PRO A 86 -8.92 32.63 14.10
N LEU A 87 -10.12 32.26 14.51
CA LEU A 87 -10.87 31.06 14.06
C LEU A 87 -10.29 29.72 14.49
N ILE A 88 -9.05 29.64 14.96
CA ILE A 88 -8.44 28.40 15.40
C ILE A 88 -8.84 28.08 16.83
N ASN A 89 -9.28 26.84 17.06
CA ASN A 89 -9.50 26.30 18.40
C ASN A 89 -8.17 25.86 19.00
N GLN A 90 -7.63 26.65 19.93
CA GLN A 90 -6.35 26.37 20.60
C GLN A 90 -6.39 25.05 21.39
N TYR A 91 -7.56 24.66 21.91
CA TYR A 91 -7.72 23.40 22.65
C TYR A 91 -7.65 22.17 21.73
N GLU A 92 -8.04 22.30 20.47
CA GLU A 92 -7.87 21.22 19.49
C GLU A 92 -6.39 20.99 19.18
N ALA A 93 -5.61 22.05 19.06
CA ALA A 93 -4.16 21.95 18.92
C ALA A 93 -3.49 21.32 20.16
N TYR A 94 -3.97 21.66 21.37
CA TYR A 94 -3.53 20.99 22.59
C TYR A 94 -3.87 19.50 22.60
N GLN A 95 -5.06 19.14 22.11
CA GLN A 95 -5.46 17.72 22.04
C GLN A 95 -4.50 16.92 21.14
N TYR A 96 -4.07 17.45 20.03
CA TYR A 96 -3.07 16.80 19.18
C TYR A 96 -1.72 16.57 19.90
N LEU A 97 -1.27 17.53 20.71
CA LEU A 97 -0.10 17.30 21.56
C LEU A 97 -0.36 16.18 22.57
N ASN A 98 -1.49 16.20 23.26
CA ASN A 98 -1.84 15.20 24.25
C ASN A 98 -1.95 13.79 23.67
N ASP A 99 -2.46 13.64 22.45
CA ASP A 99 -2.59 12.37 21.77
C ASP A 99 -1.20 11.76 21.46
N GLU A 100 -0.24 12.59 21.04
CA GLU A 100 1.14 12.15 20.73
C GLU A 100 2.03 12.05 21.98
N TRP A 101 1.66 12.76 23.07
CA TRP A 101 2.50 12.88 24.28
C TRP A 101 2.78 11.55 24.96
N ASN A 102 1.82 10.63 24.95
CA ASN A 102 2.02 9.30 25.54
C ASN A 102 3.17 8.54 24.88
N THR A 103 3.31 8.65 23.56
CA THR A 103 4.41 8.03 22.81
C THR A 103 5.74 8.73 23.12
N ILE A 104 5.73 10.06 23.11
CA ILE A 104 6.94 10.87 23.38
C ILE A 104 7.43 10.64 24.80
N SER A 105 6.54 10.74 25.78
CA SER A 105 6.89 10.61 27.19
C SER A 105 7.42 9.22 27.54
N GLY A 106 6.80 8.17 27.01
CA GLY A 106 7.28 6.79 27.20
C GLY A 106 8.68 6.57 26.67
N ASP A 107 8.96 7.05 25.45
CA ASP A 107 10.29 6.96 24.86
C ASP A 107 11.34 7.78 25.65
N VAL A 108 10.96 8.98 26.08
CA VAL A 108 11.81 9.85 26.91
C VAL A 108 12.16 9.18 28.23
N GLU A 109 11.21 8.57 28.92
CA GLU A 109 11.43 7.85 30.16
C GLU A 109 12.42 6.68 29.97
N ILE A 110 12.30 5.94 28.86
CA ILE A 110 13.24 4.89 28.51
C ILE A 110 14.65 5.48 28.29
N ILE A 111 14.77 6.55 27.51
CA ILE A 111 16.06 7.21 27.25
C ILE A 111 16.68 7.75 28.55
N GLN A 112 15.90 8.30 29.45
CA GLN A 112 16.40 8.80 30.75
C GLN A 112 16.86 7.67 31.67
N THR A 113 16.23 6.51 31.59
CA THR A 113 16.54 5.36 32.45
C THR A 113 17.70 4.54 31.93
N GLU A 114 17.77 4.31 30.63
CA GLU A 114 18.70 3.39 29.99
C GLU A 114 19.81 4.10 29.19
N GLY A 115 19.68 5.42 29.02
CA GLY A 115 20.59 6.23 28.21
C GLY A 115 20.16 6.33 26.74
N PHE A 116 20.77 7.29 26.02
CA PHE A 116 20.42 7.54 24.60
C PHE A 116 20.70 6.33 23.70
N ASP A 117 21.61 5.44 24.08
CA ASP A 117 21.91 4.22 23.32
C ASP A 117 20.75 3.19 23.34
N ALA A 118 19.75 3.34 24.21
CA ALA A 118 18.50 2.56 24.15
C ALA A 118 17.79 2.69 22.79
N THR A 119 18.00 3.80 22.08
CA THR A 119 17.50 4.01 20.71
C THR A 119 18.06 3.01 19.68
N LYS A 120 19.23 2.38 19.97
CA LYS A 120 19.87 1.37 19.12
C LYS A 120 19.49 -0.06 19.52
N VAL A 121 18.73 -0.23 20.59
CA VAL A 121 18.35 -1.54 21.10
C VAL A 121 17.23 -2.13 20.26
N VAL A 122 17.33 -3.44 20.02
CA VAL A 122 16.35 -4.22 19.28
C VAL A 122 15.94 -5.42 20.12
N ASP A 123 14.67 -5.50 20.47
CA ASP A 123 14.11 -6.54 21.33
C ASP A 123 13.60 -7.75 20.53
N PRO A 124 13.59 -8.96 21.13
CA PRO A 124 12.86 -10.09 20.57
C PRO A 124 11.36 -9.79 20.52
N ASN A 125 10.76 -9.95 19.34
CA ASN A 125 9.30 -9.85 19.22
C ASN A 125 8.66 -11.16 19.67
N MET A 126 8.11 -11.19 20.88
CA MET A 126 7.48 -12.37 21.46
C MET A 126 5.98 -12.36 21.14
N VAL A 127 5.48 -13.43 20.50
CA VAL A 127 4.07 -13.59 20.15
C VAL A 127 3.51 -14.89 20.72
N ILE A 128 2.24 -14.87 21.15
CA ILE A 128 1.56 -16.06 21.65
C ILE A 128 0.94 -16.80 20.47
N LYS A 129 1.38 -18.05 20.23
CA LYS A 129 0.79 -18.94 19.23
C LYS A 129 0.10 -20.12 19.88
N LYS A 130 -1.07 -20.51 19.33
CA LYS A 130 -1.73 -21.75 19.71
C LYS A 130 -1.07 -22.93 19.00
N LYS A 131 -0.45 -23.81 19.76
CA LYS A 131 0.10 -25.08 19.29
C LYS A 131 -0.49 -26.22 20.14
N ASP A 132 -1.15 -27.18 19.50
CA ASP A 132 -1.77 -28.34 20.17
C ASP A 132 -2.74 -27.95 21.30
N ASN A 133 -3.59 -26.92 21.07
CA ASN A 133 -4.52 -26.31 22.05
C ASN A 133 -3.85 -25.67 23.28
N LYS A 134 -2.53 -25.44 23.25
CA LYS A 134 -1.80 -24.70 24.27
C LYS A 134 -1.28 -23.38 23.70
N GLU A 135 -1.33 -22.36 24.51
CA GLU A 135 -0.67 -21.09 24.19
C GLU A 135 0.81 -21.21 24.47
N VAL A 136 1.62 -20.98 23.45
CA VAL A 136 3.09 -21.03 23.53
C VAL A 136 3.63 -19.68 23.03
N GLU A 137 4.47 -19.08 23.85
CA GLU A 137 5.20 -17.87 23.47
C GLU A 137 6.36 -18.24 22.55
N VAL A 138 6.40 -17.62 21.35
CA VAL A 138 7.44 -17.85 20.36
C VAL A 138 7.98 -16.53 19.84
N GLN A 139 9.27 -16.49 19.57
CA GLN A 139 9.88 -15.30 18.98
C GLN A 139 9.57 -15.23 17.48
N GLU A 140 8.94 -14.13 17.05
CA GLU A 140 8.70 -13.79 15.64
C GLU A 140 9.52 -12.58 15.21
N GLY A 141 10.83 -12.76 15.04
CA GLY A 141 11.74 -11.70 14.64
C GLY A 141 12.09 -10.76 15.79
N TRP A 142 12.19 -9.47 15.46
CA TRP A 142 12.62 -8.41 16.39
C TRP A 142 11.76 -7.16 16.21
N ILE A 143 11.73 -6.31 17.23
CA ILE A 143 11.14 -4.98 17.22
C ILE A 143 12.18 -3.98 17.74
N GLY A 144 12.13 -2.74 17.27
CA GLY A 144 12.98 -1.69 17.87
C GLY A 144 12.46 -1.31 19.24
N HIS A 145 13.36 -1.16 20.19
CA HIS A 145 13.03 -0.77 21.56
C HIS A 145 12.33 0.60 21.61
N ILE A 146 12.90 1.57 20.88
CA ILE A 146 12.35 2.92 20.73
C ILE A 146 12.02 3.21 19.26
N LEU A 147 12.90 2.83 18.32
CA LEU A 147 12.73 3.17 16.90
C LEU A 147 11.93 2.10 16.15
N PRO A 148 10.72 2.40 15.64
CA PRO A 148 9.92 1.43 14.89
C PRO A 148 10.63 0.97 13.62
N PHE A 149 10.59 -0.32 13.32
CA PHE A 149 11.17 -0.88 12.10
C PHE A 149 10.64 -0.21 10.84
N SER A 150 9.33 0.07 10.78
CA SER A 150 8.69 0.74 9.65
C SER A 150 9.32 2.09 9.33
N LEU A 151 9.54 2.95 10.33
CA LEU A 151 10.17 4.25 10.13
C LEU A 151 11.61 4.14 9.63
N VAL A 152 12.38 3.20 10.21
CA VAL A 152 13.77 2.96 9.77
C VAL A 152 13.82 2.41 8.35
N GLN A 153 12.87 1.54 7.98
CA GLN A 153 12.71 1.03 6.61
C GLN A 153 12.34 2.14 5.63
N ASP A 154 11.39 2.99 5.99
CA ASP A 154 10.98 4.11 5.14
C ASP A 154 12.10 5.15 4.95
N CYS A 155 13.01 5.28 5.92
CA CYS A 155 14.16 6.18 5.83
C CYS A 155 15.33 5.61 5.01
N TYR A 156 15.66 4.34 5.22
CA TYR A 156 16.96 3.79 4.80
C TYR A 156 16.88 2.56 3.89
N LEU A 157 15.69 1.96 3.71
CA LEU A 157 15.47 0.74 2.92
C LEU A 157 14.28 0.89 1.96
N LYS A 158 14.08 2.11 1.47
CA LYS A 158 12.90 2.47 0.65
C LYS A 158 12.74 1.61 -0.59
N ASP A 159 13.85 1.32 -1.27
CA ASP A 159 13.83 0.52 -2.49
C ASP A 159 13.47 -0.94 -2.20
N GLU A 160 14.02 -1.51 -1.12
CA GLU A 160 13.72 -2.88 -0.69
C GLU A 160 12.25 -3.02 -0.25
N VAL A 161 11.72 -2.03 0.48
CA VAL A 161 10.31 -1.97 0.88
C VAL A 161 9.41 -1.90 -0.36
N GLN A 162 9.75 -1.04 -1.33
CA GLN A 162 8.96 -0.92 -2.55
C GLN A 162 9.00 -2.21 -3.38
N GLU A 163 10.16 -2.86 -3.46
CA GLU A 163 10.29 -4.13 -4.17
C GLU A 163 9.47 -5.25 -3.52
N LEU A 164 9.45 -5.30 -2.18
CA LEU A 164 8.61 -6.23 -1.43
C LEU A 164 7.12 -5.96 -1.69
N ARG A 165 6.68 -4.71 -1.54
CA ARG A 165 5.29 -4.29 -1.78
C ARG A 165 4.82 -4.60 -3.21
N LYS A 166 5.67 -4.42 -4.22
CA LYS A 166 5.34 -4.80 -5.61
C LYS A 166 5.05 -6.29 -5.75
N LYS A 167 5.82 -7.14 -5.06
CA LYS A 167 5.59 -8.59 -5.09
C LYS A 167 4.34 -9.00 -4.33
N GLU A 168 4.06 -8.35 -3.21
CA GLU A 168 2.83 -8.54 -2.44
C GLU A 168 1.60 -8.07 -3.22
N SER A 169 1.69 -6.92 -3.92
CA SER A 169 0.64 -6.44 -4.83
C SER A 169 0.38 -7.47 -5.94
N ARG A 170 1.43 -8.01 -6.56
CA ARG A 170 1.27 -9.05 -7.59
C ARG A 170 0.58 -10.31 -7.07
N LEU A 171 0.85 -10.72 -5.82
CA LEU A 171 0.13 -11.82 -5.18
C LEU A 171 -1.37 -11.51 -4.99
N SER A 172 -1.71 -10.27 -4.63
CA SER A 172 -3.11 -9.83 -4.55
C SER A 172 -3.79 -9.82 -5.92
N GLU A 173 -3.08 -9.38 -6.96
CA GLU A 173 -3.57 -9.41 -8.34
C GLU A 173 -3.85 -10.84 -8.80
N ILE A 174 -2.93 -11.79 -8.53
CA ILE A 174 -3.13 -13.22 -8.84
C ILE A 174 -4.39 -13.76 -8.15
N ASN A 175 -4.65 -13.38 -6.90
CA ASN A 175 -5.86 -13.80 -6.19
C ASN A 175 -7.13 -13.22 -6.84
N ALA A 176 -7.09 -11.98 -7.34
CA ALA A 176 -8.20 -11.40 -8.09
C ALA A 176 -8.41 -12.11 -9.43
N GLU A 177 -7.32 -12.40 -10.18
CA GLU A 177 -7.38 -13.16 -11.43
C GLU A 177 -7.98 -14.56 -11.21
N TYR A 178 -7.67 -15.24 -10.08
CA TYR A 178 -8.34 -16.51 -9.73
C TYR A 178 -9.85 -16.34 -9.56
N GLY A 179 -10.31 -15.24 -8.94
CA GLY A 179 -11.74 -14.94 -8.82
C GLY A 179 -12.41 -14.82 -10.18
N ASP A 180 -11.82 -14.05 -11.09
CA ASP A 180 -12.36 -13.86 -12.44
C ASP A 180 -12.42 -15.18 -13.25
N PHE A 181 -11.41 -16.04 -13.10
CA PHE A 181 -11.42 -17.35 -13.74
C PHE A 181 -12.45 -18.30 -13.12
N MET A 182 -12.59 -18.33 -11.79
CA MET A 182 -13.62 -19.14 -11.12
C MET A 182 -15.03 -18.75 -11.56
N ASP A 183 -15.30 -17.46 -11.72
CA ASP A 183 -16.59 -16.96 -12.19
C ASP A 183 -16.90 -17.36 -13.64
N SER A 184 -15.86 -17.55 -14.45
CA SER A 184 -15.97 -17.93 -15.87
C SER A 184 -16.15 -19.43 -16.09
N LEU A 185 -15.97 -20.29 -15.07
CA LEU A 185 -16.10 -21.75 -15.18
C LEU A 185 -17.57 -22.20 -15.10
N SER A 186 -17.88 -23.28 -15.83
CA SER A 186 -19.14 -24.01 -15.65
C SER A 186 -19.18 -24.77 -14.31
N ASP A 187 -20.36 -25.17 -13.85
CA ASP A 187 -20.50 -25.90 -12.59
C ASP A 187 -19.76 -27.25 -12.61
N ASP A 188 -19.74 -27.95 -13.76
CA ASP A 188 -19.00 -29.19 -13.91
C ASP A 188 -17.48 -28.99 -13.84
N ASP A 189 -16.98 -27.91 -14.43
CA ASP A 189 -15.56 -27.54 -14.40
C ASP A 189 -15.12 -27.11 -13.00
N LYS A 190 -15.99 -26.38 -12.27
CA LYS A 190 -15.76 -26.01 -10.87
C LYS A 190 -15.56 -27.24 -10.00
N GLN A 191 -16.41 -28.26 -10.12
CA GLN A 191 -16.26 -29.49 -9.36
C GLN A 191 -14.92 -30.21 -9.63
N ARG A 192 -14.36 -30.04 -10.83
CA ARG A 192 -13.10 -30.67 -11.23
C ARG A 192 -11.86 -29.92 -10.79
N LEU A 193 -11.93 -28.60 -10.72
CA LEU A 193 -10.75 -27.73 -10.54
C LEU A 193 -10.68 -27.06 -9.18
N LEU A 194 -11.82 -26.88 -8.49
CA LEU A 194 -11.91 -26.17 -7.23
C LEU A 194 -12.01 -27.12 -6.03
N ASN A 195 -11.81 -26.56 -4.84
CA ASN A 195 -12.09 -27.23 -3.58
C ASN A 195 -13.60 -27.38 -3.35
N ASP A 196 -13.99 -28.18 -2.35
CA ASP A 196 -15.40 -28.50 -2.04
C ASP A 196 -16.27 -27.26 -1.80
N ASP A 197 -15.70 -26.17 -1.31
CA ASP A 197 -16.39 -24.91 -1.06
C ASP A 197 -16.41 -23.97 -2.28
N ASN A 198 -15.84 -24.35 -3.41
CA ASN A 198 -15.68 -23.53 -4.62
C ASN A 198 -14.97 -22.19 -4.40
N THR A 199 -14.07 -22.10 -3.43
CA THR A 199 -13.38 -20.86 -3.05
C THR A 199 -11.95 -20.77 -3.53
N ALA A 200 -11.36 -21.88 -4.00
CA ALA A 200 -9.96 -21.92 -4.43
C ALA A 200 -9.69 -23.03 -5.43
N PHE A 201 -8.79 -22.77 -6.39
CA PHE A 201 -8.26 -23.80 -7.28
C PHE A 201 -7.42 -24.82 -6.51
N VAL A 202 -7.63 -26.12 -6.80
CA VAL A 202 -6.81 -27.20 -6.28
C VAL A 202 -5.62 -27.41 -7.21
N ALA A 203 -4.45 -26.93 -6.82
CA ALA A 203 -3.24 -26.93 -7.66
C ALA A 203 -2.90 -28.31 -8.25
N LYS A 204 -3.18 -29.40 -7.52
CA LYS A 204 -2.97 -30.78 -7.98
C LYS A 204 -3.90 -31.11 -9.13
N GLU A 205 -5.18 -30.81 -9.01
CA GLU A 205 -6.21 -31.12 -10.01
C GLU A 205 -5.99 -30.26 -11.27
N VAL A 206 -5.74 -28.96 -11.11
CA VAL A 206 -5.34 -28.09 -12.21
C VAL A 206 -4.12 -28.64 -12.96
N GLY A 207 -3.09 -29.10 -12.24
CA GLY A 207 -1.89 -29.68 -12.83
C GLY A 207 -2.13 -30.99 -13.60
N VAL A 208 -3.12 -31.80 -13.18
CA VAL A 208 -3.54 -33.02 -13.88
C VAL A 208 -4.22 -32.64 -15.19
N VAL A 209 -5.23 -31.80 -15.13
CA VAL A 209 -5.99 -31.34 -16.30
C VAL A 209 -5.08 -30.57 -17.29
N TYR A 210 -4.18 -29.74 -16.82
CA TYR A 210 -3.19 -29.07 -17.65
C TYR A 210 -2.35 -30.06 -18.47
N LYS A 211 -1.89 -31.16 -17.87
CA LYS A 211 -1.15 -32.20 -18.58
C LYS A 211 -2.02 -32.95 -19.61
N GLU A 212 -3.28 -33.21 -19.30
CA GLU A 212 -4.23 -33.79 -20.23
C GLU A 212 -4.39 -32.91 -21.48
N ILE A 213 -4.66 -31.61 -21.28
CA ILE A 213 -4.79 -30.63 -22.36
C ILE A 213 -3.51 -30.62 -23.22
N LEU A 214 -2.33 -30.53 -22.59
CA LEU A 214 -1.06 -30.57 -23.30
C LEU A 214 -0.86 -31.89 -24.09
N ASN A 215 -1.34 -33.01 -23.59
CA ASN A 215 -1.20 -34.30 -24.30
C ASN A 215 -2.14 -34.41 -25.50
N ASP A 216 -3.27 -33.71 -25.47
CA ASP A 216 -4.22 -33.68 -26.59
C ASP A 216 -3.77 -32.76 -27.73
N ILE A 217 -2.77 -31.90 -27.52
CA ILE A 217 -2.18 -31.10 -28.58
C ILE A 217 -1.37 -31.98 -29.56
N LYS A 218 -1.87 -32.13 -30.78
CA LYS A 218 -1.30 -33.00 -31.84
C LYS A 218 -1.04 -32.20 -33.10
N THR A 219 -0.10 -31.27 -33.06
CA THR A 219 0.34 -30.56 -34.28
C THR A 219 1.16 -31.49 -35.18
N PRO A 220 1.24 -31.23 -36.51
CA PRO A 220 2.08 -32.00 -37.40
C PRO A 220 3.53 -32.13 -36.92
N GLU A 221 4.07 -31.02 -36.41
CA GLU A 221 5.43 -30.94 -35.87
C GLU A 221 5.62 -31.85 -34.64
N ILE A 222 4.69 -31.85 -33.71
CA ILE A 222 4.71 -32.75 -32.54
C ILE A 222 4.68 -34.19 -32.95
N LYS A 223 3.85 -34.56 -33.93
CA LYS A 223 3.78 -35.95 -34.44
C LYS A 223 5.11 -36.42 -35.03
N ILE A 224 5.78 -35.55 -35.79
CA ILE A 224 7.10 -35.85 -36.37
C ILE A 224 8.11 -36.08 -35.24
N LEU A 225 8.16 -35.15 -34.25
CA LEU A 225 9.09 -35.29 -33.12
C LEU A 225 8.81 -36.54 -32.27
N GLN A 226 7.55 -36.92 -32.10
CA GLN A 226 7.18 -38.16 -31.41
C GLN A 226 7.64 -39.40 -32.18
N SER A 227 7.44 -39.42 -33.49
CA SER A 227 7.96 -40.50 -34.37
C SER A 227 9.49 -40.59 -34.30
N TYR A 228 10.20 -39.49 -34.24
CA TYR A 228 11.66 -39.48 -34.03
C TYR A 228 12.05 -40.15 -32.69
N LEU A 229 11.29 -39.95 -31.62
CA LEU A 229 11.57 -40.58 -30.32
C LEU A 229 11.39 -42.11 -30.31
N GLU A 230 10.58 -42.66 -31.19
CA GLU A 230 10.37 -44.12 -31.36
C GLU A 230 11.53 -44.82 -32.06
N ILE A 231 12.36 -44.07 -32.79
CA ILE A 231 13.49 -44.63 -33.52
C ILE A 231 14.62 -44.96 -32.56
N SER A 232 15.09 -46.21 -32.62
CA SER A 232 16.13 -46.71 -31.70
C SER A 232 17.57 -46.58 -32.32
N LYS A 233 17.72 -46.79 -33.62
CA LYS A 233 19.03 -46.82 -34.27
C LYS A 233 19.51 -45.40 -34.66
N THR A 234 20.77 -45.14 -34.42
CA THR A 234 21.39 -43.84 -34.71
C THR A 234 21.45 -43.51 -36.22
N SER A 235 21.64 -44.49 -37.08
CA SER A 235 21.58 -44.33 -38.54
C SER A 235 20.20 -43.81 -38.97
N ASP A 236 19.16 -44.49 -38.54
CA ASP A 236 17.78 -44.22 -38.93
C ASP A 236 17.32 -42.85 -38.37
N LYS A 237 17.84 -42.45 -37.21
CA LYS A 237 17.63 -41.12 -36.67
C LYS A 237 18.22 -39.98 -37.52
N ARG A 238 19.41 -40.19 -38.09
CA ARG A 238 20.06 -39.23 -39.00
C ARG A 238 19.27 -39.11 -40.30
N ASP A 239 18.88 -40.23 -40.86
CA ASP A 239 18.08 -40.25 -42.09
C ASP A 239 16.71 -39.59 -41.86
N PHE A 240 16.11 -39.80 -40.69
CA PHE A 240 14.87 -39.13 -40.31
C PHE A 240 15.02 -37.62 -40.20
N ILE A 241 16.09 -37.10 -39.58
CA ILE A 241 16.38 -35.69 -39.49
C ILE A 241 16.54 -35.07 -40.90
N ALA A 242 17.28 -35.75 -41.79
CA ALA A 242 17.51 -35.27 -43.15
C ALA A 242 16.21 -35.19 -43.99
N ASN A 243 15.26 -36.10 -43.72
CA ASN A 243 13.98 -36.19 -44.43
C ASN A 243 12.89 -35.25 -43.87
N HIS A 244 13.10 -34.64 -42.67
CA HIS A 244 12.13 -33.79 -42.04
C HIS A 244 12.72 -32.38 -41.80
N SER A 245 12.95 -31.64 -42.89
CA SER A 245 13.48 -30.28 -42.87
C SER A 245 12.46 -29.23 -42.41
N GLU A 246 11.21 -29.58 -42.31
CA GLU A 246 10.13 -28.78 -41.73
C GLU A 246 10.29 -28.52 -40.22
N ILE A 247 11.09 -29.35 -39.52
CA ILE A 247 11.48 -29.13 -38.14
C ILE A 247 12.78 -28.31 -38.08
N ASP A 248 12.80 -27.25 -37.30
CA ASP A 248 14.05 -26.51 -37.03
C ASP A 248 14.85 -27.28 -35.95
N TRP A 249 15.63 -28.25 -36.41
CA TRP A 249 16.49 -29.07 -35.56
C TRP A 249 17.60 -28.27 -34.86
N ASN A 250 17.95 -27.07 -35.37
CA ASN A 250 19.03 -26.24 -34.80
C ASN A 250 18.63 -25.58 -33.46
N VAL A 251 17.36 -25.54 -33.15
CA VAL A 251 16.86 -25.01 -31.86
C VAL A 251 17.20 -25.96 -30.69
N MET A 252 17.60 -27.20 -31.01
CA MET A 252 17.89 -28.23 -30.00
C MET A 252 19.40 -28.54 -29.99
N ASP A 253 19.91 -28.81 -28.77
CA ASP A 253 21.30 -29.24 -28.60
C ASP A 253 21.51 -30.65 -29.15
N SER A 254 22.37 -30.77 -30.16
CA SER A 254 22.69 -32.06 -30.77
C SER A 254 23.73 -32.85 -29.97
N CYS A 255 23.62 -34.16 -29.99
CA CYS A 255 24.66 -35.06 -29.50
C CYS A 255 25.86 -35.07 -30.46
N LYS A 256 27.06 -35.49 -30.00
CA LYS A 256 28.29 -35.60 -30.82
C LYS A 256 28.12 -36.45 -32.10
N ASN A 257 27.14 -37.30 -32.15
CA ASN A 257 26.82 -38.17 -33.25
C ASN A 257 25.80 -37.60 -34.26
N GLY A 258 25.45 -36.32 -34.11
CA GLY A 258 24.48 -35.63 -34.99
C GLY A 258 23.02 -36.05 -34.78
N THR A 259 22.67 -36.61 -33.63
CA THR A 259 21.28 -36.92 -33.24
C THR A 259 20.87 -36.12 -32.01
N TYR A 260 19.59 -36.20 -31.64
CA TYR A 260 19.05 -35.48 -30.46
C TYR A 260 18.63 -36.47 -29.38
N GLY A 261 18.98 -36.12 -28.13
CA GLY A 261 18.62 -36.93 -26.97
C GLY A 261 17.11 -36.84 -26.63
N LYS A 262 16.53 -37.90 -26.06
CA LYS A 262 15.13 -37.96 -25.72
C LYS A 262 14.68 -36.75 -24.85
N THR A 263 15.48 -36.40 -23.86
CA THR A 263 15.17 -35.29 -22.95
C THR A 263 15.12 -33.93 -23.68
N VAL A 264 16.01 -33.72 -24.66
CA VAL A 264 16.09 -32.47 -25.44
C VAL A 264 14.86 -32.36 -26.34
N VAL A 265 14.52 -33.42 -27.05
CA VAL A 265 13.35 -33.48 -27.95
C VAL A 265 12.06 -33.35 -27.14
N SER A 266 11.95 -34.01 -25.99
CA SER A 266 10.76 -33.85 -25.13
C SER A 266 10.59 -32.43 -24.64
N LYS A 267 11.67 -31.77 -24.20
CA LYS A 267 11.63 -30.35 -23.84
C LYS A 267 11.22 -29.44 -24.99
N TYR A 268 11.65 -29.75 -26.20
CA TYR A 268 11.24 -29.01 -27.39
C TYR A 268 9.76 -29.19 -27.68
N ILE A 269 9.25 -30.43 -27.62
CA ILE A 269 7.81 -30.72 -27.73
C ILE A 269 7.02 -29.91 -26.68
N ASP A 270 7.47 -29.91 -25.43
CA ASP A 270 6.82 -29.16 -24.36
C ASP A 270 6.83 -27.65 -24.64
N SER A 271 7.93 -27.13 -25.25
CA SER A 271 8.02 -25.73 -25.64
C SER A 271 7.05 -25.35 -26.78
N ILE A 272 6.83 -26.29 -27.74
CA ILE A 272 5.84 -26.10 -28.81
C ILE A 272 4.43 -26.08 -28.20
N LYS A 273 4.12 -27.05 -27.34
CA LYS A 273 2.83 -27.16 -26.66
C LYS A 273 2.51 -25.90 -25.85
N SER A 274 3.50 -25.36 -25.15
CA SER A 274 3.33 -24.15 -24.32
C SER A 274 3.07 -22.87 -25.13
N LYS A 275 3.35 -22.86 -26.43
CA LYS A 275 3.10 -21.74 -27.36
C LYS A 275 1.71 -21.80 -28.02
N VAL A 276 0.99 -22.90 -27.85
CA VAL A 276 -0.36 -23.03 -28.41
C VAL A 276 -1.27 -22.03 -27.69
N VAL A 277 -1.93 -21.20 -28.47
CA VAL A 277 -2.91 -20.23 -27.97
C VAL A 277 -4.30 -20.84 -28.13
N PHE A 278 -5.03 -20.91 -27.04
CA PHE A 278 -6.42 -21.34 -27.03
C PHE A 278 -7.36 -20.15 -27.21
N THR A 279 -8.61 -20.42 -27.49
CA THR A 279 -9.63 -19.37 -27.58
C THR A 279 -9.77 -18.71 -26.21
N GLU A 280 -9.76 -17.38 -26.19
CA GLU A 280 -9.88 -16.58 -24.96
C GLU A 280 -11.08 -17.06 -24.13
N ARG A 281 -10.86 -17.27 -22.84
CA ARG A 281 -11.83 -17.81 -21.86
C ARG A 281 -12.41 -19.18 -22.19
N SER A 282 -11.80 -19.96 -23.10
CA SER A 282 -12.12 -21.40 -23.18
C SER A 282 -11.65 -22.12 -21.93
N TYR A 283 -12.19 -23.31 -21.70
CA TYR A 283 -11.75 -24.16 -20.57
C TYR A 283 -10.24 -24.40 -20.57
N GLU A 284 -9.69 -24.71 -21.74
CA GLU A 284 -8.26 -24.95 -21.93
C GLU A 284 -7.43 -23.69 -21.63
N ASP A 285 -7.88 -22.53 -22.09
CA ASP A 285 -7.23 -21.24 -21.82
C ASP A 285 -7.21 -20.91 -20.32
N ILE A 286 -8.34 -21.11 -19.64
CA ILE A 286 -8.46 -20.93 -18.18
C ILE A 286 -7.49 -21.85 -17.45
N VAL A 287 -7.49 -23.15 -17.76
CA VAL A 287 -6.62 -24.13 -17.08
C VAL A 287 -5.14 -23.81 -17.30
N VAL A 288 -4.74 -23.43 -18.52
CA VAL A 288 -3.36 -23.06 -18.82
C VAL A 288 -2.96 -21.80 -18.09
N SER A 289 -3.83 -20.79 -18.05
CA SER A 289 -3.61 -19.52 -17.36
C SER A 289 -3.52 -19.72 -15.85
N VAL A 290 -4.46 -20.44 -15.27
CA VAL A 290 -4.47 -20.75 -13.83
C VAL A 290 -3.23 -21.56 -13.44
N ASN A 291 -2.81 -22.55 -14.25
CA ASN A 291 -1.59 -23.30 -13.95
C ASN A 291 -0.34 -22.41 -13.96
N LYS A 292 -0.24 -21.44 -14.88
CA LYS A 292 0.85 -20.44 -14.89
C LYS A 292 0.82 -19.56 -13.64
N LEU A 293 -0.36 -19.11 -13.25
CA LEU A 293 -0.54 -18.31 -12.03
C LEU A 293 -0.16 -19.07 -10.77
N ILE A 294 -0.51 -20.37 -10.68
CA ILE A 294 -0.13 -21.21 -9.54
C ILE A 294 1.40 -21.32 -9.41
N GLU A 295 2.10 -21.51 -10.51
CA GLU A 295 3.57 -21.57 -10.48
C GLU A 295 4.20 -20.18 -10.18
N GLU A 296 3.64 -19.10 -10.72
CA GLU A 296 4.05 -17.72 -10.40
C GLU A 296 3.83 -17.43 -8.91
N GLU A 297 2.65 -17.74 -8.39
CA GLU A 297 2.28 -17.53 -6.99
C GLU A 297 3.24 -18.25 -6.03
N LYS A 298 3.51 -19.54 -6.32
CA LYS A 298 4.43 -20.35 -5.54
C LYS A 298 5.84 -19.75 -5.49
N LYS A 299 6.33 -19.26 -6.62
CA LYS A 299 7.63 -18.59 -6.72
C LYS A 299 7.61 -17.26 -5.96
N LEU A 300 6.58 -16.44 -6.16
CA LEU A 300 6.43 -15.14 -5.49
C LEU A 300 6.30 -15.29 -3.98
N LYS A 301 5.51 -16.24 -3.48
CA LYS A 301 5.38 -16.52 -2.03
C LYS A 301 6.74 -16.83 -1.39
N LYS A 302 7.57 -17.61 -2.08
CA LYS A 302 8.92 -17.89 -1.61
C LYS A 302 9.79 -16.63 -1.60
N GLU A 303 9.77 -15.87 -2.70
CA GLU A 303 10.55 -14.63 -2.81
C GLU A 303 10.11 -13.57 -1.80
N VAL A 304 8.81 -13.39 -1.57
CA VAL A 304 8.25 -12.48 -0.54
C VAL A 304 8.75 -12.87 0.83
N LYS A 305 8.67 -14.16 1.19
CA LYS A 305 9.15 -14.65 2.48
C LYS A 305 10.65 -14.41 2.69
N GLU A 306 11.47 -14.70 1.68
CA GLU A 306 12.93 -14.50 1.73
C GLU A 306 13.28 -13.01 1.81
N LYS A 307 12.60 -12.16 1.01
CA LYS A 307 12.81 -10.70 1.03
C LYS A 307 12.35 -10.06 2.32
N ALA A 308 11.17 -10.44 2.84
CA ALA A 308 10.68 -9.95 4.12
C ALA A 308 11.64 -10.29 5.27
N TYR A 309 12.14 -11.52 5.30
CA TYR A 309 13.15 -11.93 6.29
C TYR A 309 14.45 -11.14 6.16
N THR A 310 14.94 -10.95 4.92
CA THR A 310 16.17 -10.21 4.65
C THR A 310 16.01 -8.72 5.02
N LEU A 311 14.87 -8.10 4.65
CA LEU A 311 14.54 -6.73 5.01
C LEU A 311 14.50 -6.56 6.52
N HIS A 312 13.84 -7.47 7.22
CA HIS A 312 13.72 -7.45 8.67
C HIS A 312 15.12 -7.53 9.36
N LYS A 313 15.98 -8.43 8.89
CA LYS A 313 17.35 -8.56 9.40
C LYS A 313 18.18 -7.31 9.11
N LYS A 314 18.13 -6.77 7.88
CA LYS A 314 18.81 -5.51 7.53
C LYS A 314 18.36 -4.35 8.40
N THR A 315 17.05 -4.27 8.70
CA THR A 315 16.50 -3.21 9.55
C THR A 315 17.09 -3.28 10.95
N LYS A 316 17.17 -4.49 11.54
CA LYS A 316 17.82 -4.72 12.81
C LYS A 316 19.27 -4.24 12.79
N ASP A 317 20.05 -4.70 11.79
CA ASP A 317 21.47 -4.34 11.67
C ASP A 317 21.65 -2.80 11.50
N ILE A 318 20.70 -2.13 10.82
CA ILE A 318 20.72 -0.67 10.67
C ILE A 318 20.48 0.00 12.03
N ILE A 319 19.42 -0.37 12.76
CA ILE A 319 19.08 0.23 14.06
C ILE A 319 20.28 0.14 15.00
N GLU A 320 20.88 -1.03 15.14
CA GLU A 320 22.03 -1.27 16.02
C GLU A 320 23.27 -0.45 15.66
N ASN A 321 23.37 0.04 14.41
CA ASN A 321 24.52 0.78 13.88
C ASN A 321 24.22 2.22 13.47
N LEU A 322 23.05 2.78 13.84
CA LEU A 322 22.71 4.16 13.52
C LEU A 322 23.68 5.15 14.18
N SER A 323 24.09 6.17 13.43
CA SER A 323 24.79 7.31 14.01
C SER A 323 23.80 8.19 14.80
N HIS A 324 24.32 8.98 15.75
CA HIS A 324 23.50 9.90 16.54
C HIS A 324 22.62 10.81 15.66
N GLU A 325 23.16 11.40 14.62
CA GLU A 325 22.42 12.25 13.68
C GLU A 325 21.26 11.52 13.02
N LYS A 326 21.48 10.29 12.58
CA LYS A 326 20.43 9.45 11.97
C LYS A 326 19.34 9.08 12.97
N ILE A 327 19.71 8.80 14.23
CA ILE A 327 18.75 8.54 15.31
C ILE A 327 17.86 9.78 15.52
N VAL A 328 18.49 10.96 15.63
CA VAL A 328 17.75 12.24 15.78
C VAL A 328 16.75 12.43 14.65
N ASN A 329 17.14 12.13 13.41
CA ASN A 329 16.21 12.23 12.28
C ASN A 329 15.03 11.26 12.40
N VAL A 330 15.25 10.01 12.82
CA VAL A 330 14.16 9.04 13.01
C VAL A 330 13.26 9.44 14.19
N LEU A 331 13.83 9.95 15.28
CA LEU A 331 13.05 10.48 16.41
C LEU A 331 12.18 11.67 16.00
N LYS A 332 12.69 12.58 15.17
CA LYS A 332 11.89 13.68 14.61
C LYS A 332 10.70 13.17 13.80
N LEU A 333 10.90 12.18 12.95
CA LEU A 333 9.83 11.54 12.20
C LEU A 333 8.82 10.83 13.10
N LYS A 334 9.28 10.22 14.20
CA LYS A 334 8.41 9.52 15.15
C LYS A 334 7.61 10.48 16.04
N TRP A 335 8.26 11.51 16.58
CA TRP A 335 7.68 12.37 17.62
C TRP A 335 7.05 13.65 17.06
N PHE A 336 7.66 14.24 16.03
CA PHE A 336 7.26 15.59 15.58
C PHE A 336 6.41 15.55 14.30
N GLU A 337 6.71 14.65 13.38
CA GLU A 337 5.97 14.62 12.11
C GLU A 337 4.46 14.39 12.28
N PRO A 338 3.98 13.44 13.12
CA PRO A 338 2.55 13.27 13.34
C PRO A 338 1.90 14.53 13.92
N LEU A 339 2.55 15.14 14.91
CA LEU A 339 2.08 16.38 15.55
C LEU A 339 2.06 17.55 14.56
N MET A 340 3.12 17.73 13.78
CA MET A 340 3.20 18.80 12.78
C MET A 340 2.19 18.59 11.65
N ASN A 341 1.93 17.37 11.23
CA ASN A 341 0.90 17.06 10.25
C ASN A 341 -0.49 17.43 10.81
N SER A 342 -0.81 17.05 12.04
CA SER A 342 -2.07 17.41 12.70
C SER A 342 -2.24 18.93 12.80
N PHE A 343 -1.18 19.67 13.11
CA PHE A 343 -1.22 21.14 13.10
C PHE A 343 -1.44 21.70 11.69
N ASN A 344 -0.77 21.16 10.67
CA ASN A 344 -0.94 21.62 9.30
C ASN A 344 -2.35 21.35 8.78
N ASP A 345 -2.99 20.29 9.22
CA ASP A 345 -4.35 19.91 8.81
C ASP A 345 -5.44 20.73 9.52
N LEU A 346 -5.16 21.31 10.69
CA LEU A 346 -6.14 22.03 11.50
C LEU A 346 -6.84 23.17 10.73
N PRO A 347 -6.14 24.11 10.07
CA PRO A 347 -6.79 25.15 9.29
C PRO A 347 -7.50 24.63 8.04
N ILE A 348 -7.00 23.54 7.44
CA ILE A 348 -7.61 22.91 6.27
C ILE A 348 -8.96 22.29 6.66
N LYS A 349 -9.02 21.58 7.79
CA LYS A 349 -10.23 21.01 8.36
C LYS A 349 -11.26 22.09 8.67
N LEU A 350 -10.82 23.20 9.32
CA LEU A 350 -11.68 24.35 9.59
C LEU A 350 -12.35 24.88 8.31
N LEU A 351 -11.57 25.07 7.24
CA LEU A 351 -12.10 25.56 5.96
C LEU A 351 -13.02 24.57 5.28
N SER A 352 -12.74 23.26 5.37
CA SER A 352 -13.60 22.20 4.86
C SER A 352 -14.93 22.11 5.63
N ASP A 353 -14.89 22.25 6.94
CA ASP A 353 -16.10 22.29 7.78
C ASP A 353 -16.95 23.52 7.46
N PHE A 354 -16.30 24.66 7.19
CA PHE A 354 -16.98 25.88 6.77
C PHE A 354 -17.64 25.71 5.39
N GLU A 355 -16.93 25.14 4.41
CA GLU A 355 -17.47 24.79 3.09
C GLU A 355 -18.72 23.91 3.23
N SER A 356 -18.60 22.82 3.98
CA SER A 356 -19.69 21.88 4.22
C SER A 356 -20.91 22.54 4.85
N LYS A 357 -20.68 23.46 5.79
CA LYS A 357 -21.77 24.23 6.42
C LYS A 357 -22.49 25.16 5.46
N ILE A 358 -21.76 25.80 4.56
CA ILE A 358 -22.36 26.67 3.51
C ILE A 358 -23.21 25.80 2.57
N ASP A 359 -22.69 24.66 2.13
CA ASP A 359 -23.40 23.74 1.26
C ASP A 359 -24.68 23.19 1.91
N GLU A 360 -24.62 22.82 3.20
CA GLU A 360 -25.80 22.40 3.97
C GLU A 360 -26.87 23.51 4.03
N LEU A 361 -26.42 24.74 4.32
CA LEU A 361 -27.34 25.87 4.41
C LEU A 361 -27.92 26.24 3.04
N SER A 362 -27.11 26.21 1.97
CA SER A 362 -27.58 26.45 0.61
C SER A 362 -28.68 25.45 0.23
N LYS A 363 -28.46 24.16 0.44
CA LYS A 363 -29.47 23.11 0.16
C LYS A 363 -30.72 23.26 1.02
N LYS A 364 -30.57 23.62 2.29
CA LYS A 364 -31.70 23.78 3.21
C LYS A 364 -32.60 24.95 2.81
N TYR A 365 -32.05 26.00 2.24
CA TYR A 365 -32.78 27.22 1.85
C TYR A 365 -32.86 27.41 0.33
N GLU A 366 -32.70 26.32 -0.44
CA GLU A 366 -32.81 26.33 -1.92
C GLU A 366 -34.19 26.79 -2.38
N THR A 367 -35.24 26.40 -1.66
CA THR A 367 -36.61 26.89 -1.92
C THR A 367 -36.90 28.05 -0.96
N THR A 368 -37.01 29.24 -1.51
CA THR A 368 -37.32 30.45 -0.74
C THR A 368 -38.84 30.57 -0.53
N TYR A 369 -39.25 31.39 0.45
CA TYR A 369 -40.65 31.72 0.66
C TYR A 369 -41.30 32.29 -0.61
N SER A 370 -40.58 33.10 -1.37
CA SER A 370 -41.01 33.67 -2.64
C SER A 370 -41.27 32.61 -3.71
N ASP A 371 -40.45 31.56 -3.76
CA ASP A 371 -40.65 30.46 -4.69
C ASP A 371 -41.90 29.66 -4.34
N LEU A 372 -42.17 29.44 -3.06
CA LEU A 372 -43.39 28.79 -2.58
C LEU A 372 -44.65 29.65 -2.87
N GLU A 373 -44.60 30.97 -2.70
CA GLU A 373 -45.68 31.87 -3.07
C GLU A 373 -45.97 31.83 -4.60
N GLN A 374 -44.89 31.77 -5.41
CA GLN A 374 -45.06 31.65 -6.87
C GLN A 374 -45.63 30.30 -7.28
N GLU A 375 -45.27 29.20 -6.59
CA GLU A 375 -45.87 27.89 -6.85
C GLU A 375 -47.32 27.85 -6.44
N ILE A 376 -47.69 28.42 -5.29
CA ILE A 376 -49.09 28.53 -4.85
C ILE A 376 -49.90 29.36 -5.84
N SER A 377 -49.41 30.52 -6.27
CA SER A 377 -50.12 31.39 -7.22
C SER A 377 -50.21 30.82 -8.64
N LYS A 378 -49.43 29.81 -9.00
CA LYS A 378 -49.53 29.05 -10.25
C LYS A 378 -50.52 27.89 -10.16
N THR A 379 -50.86 27.48 -8.95
CA THR A 379 -51.76 26.32 -8.69
C THR A 379 -53.18 26.78 -8.40
N GLU A 380 -53.41 28.03 -8.05
CA GLU A 380 -54.71 28.73 -8.01
C GLU A 380 -55.09 29.24 -9.41
#